data_ca29528f994435b5a1cd5c853eb83fd0
#
_entry.id   ca29528f994435b5a1cd5c853eb83fd0
#
_cell.length_a   1.000
_cell.length_b   1.000
_cell.length_c   1.000
_cell.angle_alpha   90.00
_cell.angle_beta   90.00
_cell.angle_gamma   90.00
#
_symmetry.space_group_name_H-M   'P 1'
#
loop_
_entity.id
_entity.type
_entity.pdbx_description
1 polymer ?
#
loop_
_entity_poly.entity_id
_entity_poly.type
_entity_poly.pdbx_seq_one_letter_code
_entity_poly.pdbx_strand_id
1 'polypeptide(L)'
;MKKREAGFSIVELMIVCVIMVIIAALAIPNIFQTYRNYQLDSAGHSVASLLQQARMQAVKTNQPVYVNYDNNTLPNVVWATDAPGKAYASGNPDAAIATALSFQPPPTTAFHAQLDAYITGTAQLGATSGTIAFNARGLPCVAGLNPAVCNLPPGISGFEWFMQSPGGWEAVTVTSSGRIKSWRINNQSSSSTSWQ
;
A
#
# COMPACT_ATOMS: atom_id res chain seq x y z
N MET A 1 33.90 -36.32 45.18
CA MET A 1 34.19 -36.55 43.77
C MET A 1 34.07 -35.21 43.05
N LYS A 2 35.18 -34.60 42.60
CA LYS A 2 35.17 -33.36 41.77
C LYS A 2 34.80 -33.73 40.35
N LYS A 3 33.65 -33.30 39.85
CA LYS A 3 33.31 -33.35 38.41
C LYS A 3 34.31 -32.51 37.66
N ARG A 4 35.05 -33.13 36.75
CA ARG A 4 35.90 -32.41 35.77
C ARG A 4 34.95 -31.69 34.80
N GLU A 5 34.94 -30.38 34.80
CA GLU A 5 34.29 -29.60 33.75
C GLU A 5 35.13 -29.75 32.48
N ALA A 6 34.55 -30.39 31.46
CA ALA A 6 35.15 -30.51 30.17
C ALA A 6 35.07 -29.13 29.47
N GLY A 7 36.20 -28.46 29.30
CA GLY A 7 36.28 -27.21 28.52
C GLY A 7 36.09 -27.50 27.04
N PHE A 8 35.45 -26.56 26.32
CA PHE A 8 35.25 -26.60 24.88
C PHE A 8 36.59 -26.52 24.14
N SER A 9 36.80 -27.38 23.17
CA SER A 9 38.00 -27.34 22.32
C SER A 9 37.87 -26.16 21.30
N ILE A 10 38.99 -25.48 21.01
CA ILE A 10 39.01 -24.40 20.01
C ILE A 10 38.62 -24.90 18.62
N VAL A 11 38.93 -26.18 18.30
CA VAL A 11 38.55 -26.83 17.06
C VAL A 11 37.05 -27.08 16.97
N GLU A 12 36.39 -27.42 18.07
CA GLU A 12 34.94 -27.61 18.13
C GLU A 12 34.21 -26.31 17.91
N LEU A 13 34.72 -25.19 18.46
CA LEU A 13 34.19 -23.87 18.23
C LEU A 13 34.32 -23.47 16.75
N MET A 14 35.48 -23.75 16.11
CA MET A 14 35.65 -23.47 14.67
C MET A 14 34.69 -24.23 13.79
N ILE A 15 34.43 -25.51 14.09
CA ILE A 15 33.47 -26.34 13.34
C ILE A 15 32.04 -25.76 13.49
N VAL A 16 31.64 -25.41 14.68
CA VAL A 16 30.32 -24.78 14.93
C VAL A 16 30.19 -23.46 14.14
N CYS A 17 31.21 -22.59 14.14
CA CYS A 17 31.19 -21.37 13.36
C CYS A 17 31.03 -21.62 11.86
N VAL A 18 31.74 -22.60 11.28
CA VAL A 18 31.63 -22.98 9.87
C VAL A 18 30.22 -23.45 9.52
N ILE A 19 29.63 -24.32 10.35
CA ILE A 19 28.25 -24.80 10.16
C ILE A 19 27.25 -23.63 10.22
N MET A 20 27.41 -22.72 11.17
CA MET A 20 26.56 -21.52 11.33
C MET A 20 26.63 -20.63 10.07
N VAL A 21 27.81 -20.41 9.51
CA VAL A 21 27.98 -19.62 8.27
C VAL A 21 27.28 -20.27 7.08
N ILE A 22 27.39 -21.61 6.94
CA ILE A 22 26.71 -22.34 5.86
C ILE A 22 25.19 -22.20 5.98
N ILE A 23 24.64 -22.40 7.17
CA ILE A 23 23.19 -22.26 7.43
C ILE A 23 22.74 -20.81 7.16
N ALA A 24 23.49 -19.81 7.63
CA ALA A 24 23.19 -18.40 7.42
C ALA A 24 23.18 -18.06 5.91
N ALA A 25 24.14 -18.56 5.13
CA ALA A 25 24.23 -18.32 3.69
C ALA A 25 22.99 -18.81 2.92
N LEU A 26 22.38 -19.92 3.36
CA LEU A 26 21.15 -20.46 2.78
C LEU A 26 19.88 -19.73 3.24
N ALA A 27 19.87 -19.21 4.47
CA ALA A 27 18.71 -18.55 5.07
C ALA A 27 18.52 -17.09 4.59
N ILE A 28 19.62 -16.35 4.37
CA ILE A 28 19.60 -14.93 4.05
C ILE A 28 18.71 -14.58 2.83
N PRO A 29 18.80 -15.25 1.66
CA PRO A 29 18.00 -14.88 0.50
C PRO A 29 16.49 -15.00 0.75
N ASN A 30 16.05 -16.00 1.50
CA ASN A 30 14.63 -16.19 1.85
C ASN A 30 14.10 -15.10 2.79
N ILE A 31 14.92 -14.62 3.72
CA ILE A 31 14.56 -13.56 4.65
C ILE A 31 14.33 -12.24 3.90
N PHE A 32 15.19 -11.90 2.93
CA PHE A 32 15.01 -10.69 2.14
C PHE A 32 13.74 -10.69 1.30
N GLN A 33 13.37 -11.83 0.71
CA GLN A 33 12.11 -11.96 -0.03
C GLN A 33 10.90 -11.80 0.90
N THR A 34 10.92 -12.44 2.06
CA THR A 34 9.86 -12.33 3.06
C THR A 34 9.72 -10.89 3.56
N TYR A 35 10.83 -10.20 3.81
CA TYR A 35 10.81 -8.80 4.24
C TYR A 35 10.20 -7.87 3.20
N ARG A 36 10.57 -8.00 1.92
CA ARG A 36 9.97 -7.23 0.81
C ARG A 36 8.47 -7.49 0.67
N ASN A 37 8.07 -8.73 0.83
CA ASN A 37 6.67 -9.10 0.82
C ASN A 37 5.89 -8.47 1.96
N TYR A 38 6.47 -8.46 3.16
CA TYR A 38 5.88 -7.83 4.32
C TYR A 38 5.76 -6.29 4.16
N GLN A 39 6.77 -5.63 3.58
CA GLN A 39 6.70 -4.21 3.28
C GLN A 39 5.56 -3.88 2.31
N LEU A 40 5.37 -4.70 1.27
CA LEU A 40 4.30 -4.53 0.29
C LEU A 40 2.92 -4.62 0.95
N ASP A 41 2.67 -5.70 1.68
CA ASP A 41 1.43 -5.94 2.41
C ASP A 41 1.13 -4.85 3.45
N SER A 42 2.15 -4.46 4.23
CA SER A 42 2.05 -3.37 5.20
C SER A 42 1.69 -2.03 4.54
N ALA A 43 2.23 -1.74 3.35
CA ALA A 43 1.92 -0.52 2.62
C ALA A 43 0.46 -0.50 2.15
N GLY A 44 -0.04 -1.60 1.58
CA GLY A 44 -1.44 -1.72 1.16
C GLY A 44 -2.42 -1.55 2.31
N HIS A 45 -2.15 -2.22 3.43
CA HIS A 45 -2.97 -2.08 4.64
C HIS A 45 -2.91 -0.67 5.22
N SER A 46 -1.76 0.00 5.19
CA SER A 46 -1.62 1.37 5.67
C SER A 46 -2.43 2.35 4.84
N VAL A 47 -2.37 2.23 3.51
CA VAL A 47 -3.18 3.07 2.59
C VAL A 47 -4.66 2.79 2.78
N ALA A 48 -5.08 1.53 2.84
CA ALA A 48 -6.47 1.17 3.08
C ALA A 48 -6.99 1.71 4.42
N SER A 49 -6.17 1.66 5.47
CA SER A 49 -6.49 2.21 6.80
C SER A 49 -6.66 3.73 6.75
N LEU A 50 -5.76 4.46 6.08
CA LEU A 50 -5.88 5.92 5.92
C LEU A 50 -7.14 6.31 5.15
N LEU A 51 -7.47 5.59 4.07
CA LEU A 51 -8.70 5.79 3.32
C LEU A 51 -9.95 5.56 4.17
N GLN A 52 -9.95 4.53 5.02
CA GLN A 52 -11.04 4.29 5.96
C GLN A 52 -11.14 5.40 7.00
N GLN A 53 -10.02 5.88 7.52
CA GLN A 53 -9.97 7.00 8.46
C GLN A 53 -10.52 8.28 7.81
N ALA A 54 -10.07 8.62 6.60
CA ALA A 54 -10.55 9.77 5.84
C ALA A 54 -12.06 9.69 5.57
N ARG A 55 -12.56 8.51 5.20
CA ARG A 55 -13.99 8.24 5.03
C ARG A 55 -14.78 8.50 6.32
N MET A 56 -14.32 7.97 7.45
CA MET A 56 -14.98 8.19 8.76
C MET A 56 -14.95 9.63 9.17
N GLN A 57 -13.84 10.32 8.90
CA GLN A 57 -13.70 11.75 9.20
C GLN A 57 -14.67 12.59 8.37
N ALA A 58 -14.80 12.30 7.07
CA ALA A 58 -15.77 12.99 6.20
C ALA A 58 -17.21 12.88 6.74
N VAL A 59 -17.62 11.69 7.18
CA VAL A 59 -18.92 11.47 7.80
C VAL A 59 -19.06 12.21 9.14
N LYS A 60 -18.02 12.16 9.98
CA LYS A 60 -18.02 12.78 11.30
C LYS A 60 -18.09 14.31 11.24
N THR A 61 -17.35 14.92 10.32
CA THR A 61 -17.29 16.39 10.17
C THR A 61 -18.40 16.94 9.27
N ASN A 62 -19.13 16.06 8.58
CA ASN A 62 -20.10 16.41 7.54
C ASN A 62 -19.50 17.30 6.44
N GLN A 63 -18.22 17.07 6.12
CA GLN A 63 -17.46 17.79 5.10
C GLN A 63 -16.64 16.83 4.27
N PRO A 64 -16.31 17.17 3.01
CA PRO A 64 -15.46 16.33 2.21
C PRO A 64 -14.03 16.27 2.77
N VAL A 65 -13.42 15.09 2.75
CA VAL A 65 -12.03 14.85 3.10
C VAL A 65 -11.29 14.33 1.88
N TYR A 66 -10.12 14.87 1.62
CA TYR A 66 -9.31 14.60 0.45
C TYR A 66 -8.07 13.80 0.84
N VAL A 67 -7.83 12.69 0.18
CA VAL A 67 -6.62 11.87 0.34
C VAL A 67 -5.75 12.05 -0.88
N ASN A 68 -4.55 12.56 -0.67
CA ASN A 68 -3.61 12.95 -1.70
C ASN A 68 -2.34 12.09 -1.62
N TYR A 69 -1.66 11.94 -2.75
CA TYR A 69 -0.27 11.49 -2.82
C TYR A 69 0.48 12.23 -3.91
N ASP A 70 1.80 12.33 -3.77
CA ASP A 70 2.70 12.91 -4.76
C ASP A 70 4.04 12.17 -4.74
N ASN A 71 4.32 11.43 -5.81
CA ASN A 71 5.57 10.68 -5.95
C ASN A 71 6.76 11.54 -6.39
N ASN A 72 6.54 12.77 -6.86
CA ASN A 72 7.62 13.64 -7.36
C ASN A 72 8.31 14.40 -6.22
N THR A 73 7.50 15.02 -5.35
CA THR A 73 8.01 15.90 -4.28
C THR A 73 8.08 15.20 -2.94
N LEU A 74 7.16 14.26 -2.69
CA LEU A 74 7.04 13.52 -1.44
C LEU A 74 6.83 12.03 -1.74
N PRO A 75 7.82 11.34 -2.29
CA PRO A 75 7.70 9.93 -2.60
C PRO A 75 7.36 9.14 -1.32
N ASN A 76 6.49 8.17 -1.47
CA ASN A 76 6.08 7.27 -0.38
C ASN A 76 5.23 7.91 0.73
N VAL A 77 4.63 9.07 0.49
CA VAL A 77 3.72 9.70 1.47
C VAL A 77 2.32 9.83 0.89
N VAL A 78 1.34 9.40 1.68
CA VAL A 78 -0.09 9.61 1.43
C VAL A 78 -0.65 10.40 2.60
N TRP A 79 -1.45 11.44 2.33
CA TRP A 79 -1.99 12.29 3.38
C TRP A 79 -3.44 12.67 3.13
N ALA A 80 -4.19 12.85 4.20
CA ALA A 80 -5.56 13.32 4.19
C ALA A 80 -5.65 14.79 4.61
N THR A 81 -6.51 15.55 3.98
CA THR A 81 -6.74 16.98 4.26
C THR A 81 -8.21 17.37 4.09
N ASP A 82 -8.56 18.53 4.62
CA ASP A 82 -9.88 19.17 4.52
C ASP A 82 -10.09 19.94 3.20
N ALA A 83 -9.03 20.15 2.40
CA ALA A 83 -9.10 20.93 1.17
C ALA A 83 -8.39 20.20 0.00
N PRO A 84 -8.92 20.32 -1.23
CA PRO A 84 -8.30 19.71 -2.41
C PRO A 84 -6.94 20.35 -2.70
N GLY A 85 -5.96 19.52 -3.07
CA GLY A 85 -4.63 20.00 -3.47
C GLY A 85 -3.81 20.67 -2.38
N LYS A 86 -4.23 20.58 -1.11
CA LYS A 86 -3.46 21.09 0.03
C LYS A 86 -2.15 20.32 0.13
N ALA A 87 -1.05 21.04 0.00
CA ALA A 87 0.29 20.45 0.04
C ALA A 87 0.55 19.76 1.39
N TYR A 88 1.32 18.70 1.36
CA TYR A 88 1.86 18.09 2.56
C TYR A 88 2.82 19.09 3.23
N ALA A 89 2.50 19.47 4.45
CA ALA A 89 3.39 20.25 5.30
C ALA A 89 3.21 19.79 6.75
N SER A 90 4.27 19.85 7.53
CA SER A 90 4.20 19.49 8.95
C SER A 90 3.11 20.30 9.66
N GLY A 91 2.10 19.63 10.19
CA GLY A 91 0.94 20.23 10.85
C GLY A 91 -0.28 20.54 9.96
N ASN A 92 -0.18 20.37 8.65
CA ASN A 92 -1.30 20.60 7.72
C ASN A 92 -2.18 19.38 7.44
N PRO A 93 -1.67 18.15 7.33
CA PRO A 93 -2.52 17.00 7.09
C PRO A 93 -3.29 16.62 8.36
N ASP A 94 -4.56 16.25 8.19
CA ASP A 94 -5.36 15.68 9.28
C ASP A 94 -4.85 14.30 9.68
N ALA A 95 -4.31 13.56 8.70
CA ALA A 95 -3.59 12.31 8.89
C ALA A 95 -2.60 12.10 7.74
N ALA A 96 -1.47 11.49 8.04
CA ALA A 96 -0.47 11.13 7.03
C ALA A 96 0.18 9.79 7.37
N ILE A 97 0.51 9.02 6.34
CA ILE A 97 1.29 7.79 6.47
C ILE A 97 2.47 7.83 5.49
N ALA A 98 3.61 7.29 5.92
CA ALA A 98 4.70 6.95 5.02
C ALA A 98 4.52 5.50 4.57
N THR A 99 4.58 5.25 3.26
CA THR A 99 4.58 3.90 2.70
C THR A 99 6.01 3.48 2.36
N ALA A 100 6.31 2.20 2.42
CA ALA A 100 7.61 1.69 2.00
C ALA A 100 7.80 1.70 0.47
N LEU A 101 6.74 2.01 -0.28
CA LEU A 101 6.66 1.84 -1.74
C LEU A 101 6.07 3.08 -2.38
N SER A 102 6.60 3.43 -3.55
CA SER A 102 6.01 4.47 -4.40
C SER A 102 4.81 3.93 -5.17
N PHE A 103 3.86 4.81 -5.46
CA PHE A 103 2.74 4.51 -6.33
C PHE A 103 3.21 4.40 -7.78
N GLN A 104 2.70 3.42 -8.50
CA GLN A 104 3.07 3.13 -9.88
C GLN A 104 1.82 3.14 -10.77
N PRO A 105 1.99 3.39 -12.09
CA PRO A 105 0.92 3.11 -13.02
C PRO A 105 0.55 1.64 -12.96
N PRO A 106 -0.70 1.31 -13.30
CA PRO A 106 -1.16 -0.06 -13.29
C PRO A 106 -0.24 -0.96 -14.11
N PRO A 107 -0.04 -2.20 -13.67
CA PRO A 107 0.59 -3.21 -14.48
C PRO A 107 -0.23 -3.44 -15.75
N THR A 108 0.27 -4.22 -16.69
CA THR A 108 -0.36 -4.49 -17.98
C THR A 108 -1.86 -4.81 -17.88
N THR A 109 -2.60 -4.55 -18.96
CA THR A 109 -4.06 -4.73 -19.08
C THR A 109 -4.63 -6.05 -18.56
N ALA A 110 -3.84 -7.14 -18.56
CA ALA A 110 -4.27 -8.43 -18.02
C ALA A 110 -4.49 -8.40 -16.49
N PHE A 111 -3.75 -7.59 -15.76
CA PHE A 111 -3.93 -7.42 -14.32
C PHE A 111 -5.15 -6.55 -13.98
N HIS A 112 -5.50 -5.62 -14.87
CA HIS A 112 -6.72 -4.82 -14.74
C HIS A 112 -7.98 -5.64 -14.89
N ALA A 113 -8.03 -6.56 -15.84
CA ALA A 113 -9.26 -7.28 -16.19
C ALA A 113 -9.91 -7.98 -15.00
N GLN A 114 -9.16 -8.38 -13.99
CA GLN A 114 -9.71 -9.01 -12.79
C GLN A 114 -10.24 -7.99 -11.77
N LEU A 115 -9.58 -6.83 -11.65
CA LEU A 115 -10.08 -5.75 -10.83
C LEU A 115 -11.26 -5.06 -11.50
N ASP A 116 -11.25 -4.92 -12.84
CA ASP A 116 -12.35 -4.39 -13.64
C ASP A 116 -13.61 -5.25 -13.55
N ALA A 117 -13.47 -6.56 -13.39
CA ALA A 117 -14.62 -7.44 -13.11
C ALA A 117 -15.25 -7.14 -11.74
N TYR A 118 -14.48 -6.57 -10.82
CA TYR A 118 -14.94 -6.20 -9.48
C TYR A 118 -15.45 -4.76 -9.41
N ILE A 119 -14.86 -3.86 -10.21
CA ILE A 119 -15.21 -2.44 -10.29
C ILE A 119 -15.22 -2.05 -11.76
N THR A 120 -16.37 -1.95 -12.37
CA THR A 120 -16.52 -1.49 -13.76
C THR A 120 -16.27 0.02 -13.85
N GLY A 121 -15.41 0.45 -14.79
CA GLY A 121 -15.14 1.86 -15.03
C GLY A 121 -14.41 2.55 -13.88
N THR A 122 -13.19 2.11 -13.57
CA THR A 122 -12.37 2.72 -12.54
C THR A 122 -11.68 4.01 -13.00
N ALA A 123 -11.63 5.02 -12.13
CA ALA A 123 -10.68 6.10 -12.27
C ALA A 123 -9.34 5.64 -11.69
N GLN A 124 -8.37 5.49 -12.58
CA GLN A 124 -6.99 5.22 -12.18
C GLN A 124 -6.35 6.49 -11.67
N LEU A 125 -5.72 6.39 -10.51
CA LEU A 125 -4.90 7.48 -10.03
C LEU A 125 -3.57 7.48 -10.78
N GLY A 126 -3.14 8.67 -11.22
CA GLY A 126 -1.92 8.82 -12.00
C GLY A 126 -0.68 8.28 -11.29
N ALA A 127 0.37 7.98 -12.05
CA ALA A 127 1.62 7.45 -11.50
C ALA A 127 2.38 8.46 -10.61
N THR A 128 2.17 9.75 -10.84
CA THR A 128 2.95 10.82 -10.19
C THR A 128 2.22 11.50 -9.06
N SER A 129 0.92 11.72 -9.21
CA SER A 129 0.09 12.35 -8.17
C SER A 129 -1.38 12.02 -8.38
N GLY A 130 -2.16 12.10 -7.34
CA GLY A 130 -3.60 11.90 -7.40
C GLY A 130 -4.32 12.26 -6.11
N THR A 131 -5.63 12.41 -6.21
CA THR A 131 -6.51 12.73 -5.09
C THR A 131 -7.79 11.93 -5.18
N ILE A 132 -8.12 11.23 -4.10
CA ILE A 132 -9.46 10.69 -3.86
C ILE A 132 -10.13 11.57 -2.79
N ALA A 133 -11.39 11.91 -2.99
CA ALA A 133 -12.16 12.56 -1.97
C ALA A 133 -13.27 11.63 -1.46
N PHE A 134 -13.65 11.82 -0.20
CA PHE A 134 -14.87 11.23 0.37
C PHE A 134 -15.81 12.36 0.73
N ASN A 135 -17.07 12.29 0.29
CA ASN A 135 -18.10 13.25 0.65
C ASN A 135 -18.63 13.02 2.08
N ALA A 136 -19.48 13.91 2.56
CA ALA A 136 -20.11 13.83 3.88
C ALA A 136 -20.91 12.54 4.16
N ARG A 137 -21.24 11.76 3.12
CA ARG A 137 -21.91 10.46 3.25
C ARG A 137 -20.90 9.30 3.30
N GLY A 138 -19.60 9.60 3.20
CA GLY A 138 -18.55 8.58 3.11
C GLY A 138 -18.48 7.87 1.76
N LEU A 139 -19.03 8.47 0.71
CA LEU A 139 -18.95 7.93 -0.65
C LEU A 139 -17.77 8.58 -1.37
N PRO A 140 -16.99 7.81 -2.16
CA PRO A 140 -15.87 8.36 -2.89
C PRO A 140 -16.34 9.29 -4.02
N CYS A 141 -15.53 10.28 -4.32
CA CYS A 141 -15.80 11.27 -5.36
C CYS A 141 -14.50 11.83 -5.94
N VAL A 142 -14.57 12.42 -7.11
CA VAL A 142 -13.44 13.16 -7.70
C VAL A 142 -13.42 14.55 -7.10
N ALA A 143 -12.24 14.99 -6.66
CA ALA A 143 -12.02 16.36 -6.22
C ALA A 143 -12.20 17.31 -7.41
N GLY A 144 -13.38 17.90 -7.54
CA GLY A 144 -13.67 18.93 -8.53
C GLY A 144 -13.19 20.30 -8.06
N LEU A 145 -13.19 21.27 -8.97
CA LEU A 145 -12.90 22.67 -8.67
C LEU A 145 -13.93 23.30 -7.70
N ASN A 146 -15.07 22.64 -7.49
CA ASN A 146 -16.10 23.07 -6.55
C ASN A 146 -16.27 22.00 -5.46
N PRO A 147 -15.83 22.26 -4.23
CA PRO A 147 -15.92 21.31 -3.12
C PRO A 147 -17.38 20.96 -2.73
N ALA A 148 -18.37 21.74 -3.16
CA ALA A 148 -19.78 21.46 -2.90
C ALA A 148 -20.35 20.33 -3.76
N VAL A 149 -19.66 19.94 -4.85
CA VAL A 149 -20.12 18.91 -5.78
C VAL A 149 -19.07 17.79 -5.86
N CYS A 150 -19.05 16.96 -4.84
CA CYS A 150 -18.20 15.79 -4.77
C CYS A 150 -19.00 14.57 -5.24
N ASN A 151 -18.99 14.29 -6.55
CA ASN A 151 -19.68 13.17 -7.17
C ASN A 151 -18.71 12.35 -8.02
N LEU A 152 -19.00 11.07 -8.20
CA LEU A 152 -18.32 10.26 -9.21
C LEU A 152 -18.81 10.68 -10.61
N PRO A 153 -17.88 10.89 -11.58
CA PRO A 153 -18.25 11.10 -12.97
C PRO A 153 -19.08 9.92 -13.50
N PRO A 154 -19.97 10.16 -14.48
CA PRO A 154 -20.70 9.08 -15.16
C PRO A 154 -19.72 8.04 -15.73
N GLY A 155 -19.99 6.76 -15.50
CA GLY A 155 -19.17 5.65 -15.99
C GLY A 155 -18.01 5.26 -15.07
N ILE A 156 -17.74 6.02 -13.99
CA ILE A 156 -16.76 5.65 -12.98
C ILE A 156 -17.48 5.04 -11.77
N SER A 157 -17.10 3.80 -11.43
CA SER A 157 -17.69 3.10 -10.27
C SER A 157 -16.72 2.92 -9.11
N GLY A 158 -15.49 3.46 -9.21
CA GLY A 158 -14.53 3.41 -8.11
C GLY A 158 -13.14 3.93 -8.48
N PHE A 159 -12.20 3.74 -7.59
CA PHE A 159 -10.81 4.15 -7.72
C PHE A 159 -9.88 2.97 -7.46
N GLU A 160 -8.71 2.99 -8.10
CA GLU A 160 -7.63 2.02 -7.93
C GLU A 160 -6.31 2.72 -7.70
N TRP A 161 -5.59 2.29 -6.68
CA TRP A 161 -4.20 2.64 -6.44
C TRP A 161 -3.32 1.42 -6.54
N PHE A 162 -2.20 1.54 -7.26
CA PHE A 162 -1.24 0.46 -7.44
C PHE A 162 0.09 0.83 -6.81
N MET A 163 0.68 -0.14 -6.13
CA MET A 163 2.00 -0.06 -5.52
C MET A 163 2.84 -1.25 -5.99
N GLN A 164 4.11 -1.00 -6.30
CA GLN A 164 5.02 -2.02 -6.79
C GLN A 164 6.21 -2.21 -5.87
N SER A 165 6.60 -3.45 -5.69
CA SER A 165 7.84 -3.91 -5.07
C SER A 165 8.50 -4.98 -5.94
N PRO A 166 9.81 -5.25 -5.79
CA PRO A 166 10.43 -6.43 -6.41
C PRO A 166 9.77 -7.77 -6.07
N GLY A 167 8.97 -7.82 -5.00
CA GLY A 167 8.22 -9.01 -4.60
C GLY A 167 6.83 -9.16 -5.21
N GLY A 168 6.31 -8.13 -5.90
CA GLY A 168 4.96 -8.17 -6.47
C GLY A 168 4.28 -6.81 -6.57
N TRP A 169 2.96 -6.88 -6.72
CA TRP A 169 2.09 -5.71 -6.77
C TRP A 169 1.04 -5.78 -5.67
N GLU A 170 0.71 -4.62 -5.15
CA GLU A 170 -0.42 -4.39 -4.27
C GLU A 170 -1.36 -3.38 -4.92
N ALA A 171 -2.66 -3.62 -4.83
CA ALA A 171 -3.67 -2.67 -5.28
C ALA A 171 -4.64 -2.36 -4.14
N VAL A 172 -5.01 -1.10 -4.00
CA VAL A 172 -6.07 -0.69 -3.09
C VAL A 172 -7.22 -0.14 -3.93
N THR A 173 -8.39 -0.73 -3.76
CA THR A 173 -9.59 -0.35 -4.51
C THR A 173 -10.62 0.29 -3.59
N VAL A 174 -11.34 1.29 -4.12
CA VAL A 174 -12.45 1.96 -3.45
C VAL A 174 -13.64 1.93 -4.38
N THR A 175 -14.70 1.20 -4.03
CA THR A 175 -15.94 1.11 -4.82
C THR A 175 -16.80 2.35 -4.66
N SER A 176 -17.76 2.56 -5.56
CA SER A 176 -18.76 3.66 -5.47
C SER A 176 -19.57 3.67 -4.17
N SER A 177 -19.72 2.52 -3.53
CA SER A 177 -20.33 2.40 -2.20
C SER A 177 -19.40 2.76 -1.05
N GLY A 178 -18.14 3.10 -1.33
CA GLY A 178 -17.11 3.41 -0.34
C GLY A 178 -16.49 2.17 0.31
N ARG A 179 -16.64 0.96 -0.27
CA ARG A 179 -15.94 -0.22 0.22
C ARG A 179 -14.48 -0.13 -0.20
N ILE A 180 -13.57 -0.28 0.76
CA ILE A 180 -12.12 -0.24 0.56
C ILE A 180 -11.60 -1.67 0.73
N LYS A 181 -10.78 -2.13 -0.21
CA LYS A 181 -10.14 -3.45 -0.17
C LYS A 181 -8.71 -3.36 -0.72
N SER A 182 -7.77 -4.03 -0.07
CA SER A 182 -6.43 -4.29 -0.59
C SER A 182 -6.40 -5.65 -1.30
N TRP A 183 -5.56 -5.74 -2.32
CA TRP A 183 -5.39 -6.89 -3.18
C TRP A 183 -3.91 -7.08 -3.45
N ARG A 184 -3.46 -8.32 -3.55
CA ARG A 184 -2.06 -8.64 -3.77
C ARG A 184 -1.86 -9.60 -4.93
N ILE A 185 -0.79 -9.35 -5.70
CA ILE A 185 -0.23 -10.32 -6.66
C ILE A 185 1.24 -10.54 -6.34
N ASN A 186 1.63 -11.79 -6.18
CA ASN A 186 3.02 -12.20 -6.04
C ASN A 186 3.62 -12.44 -7.43
N ASN A 187 4.75 -11.78 -7.73
CA ASN A 187 5.48 -11.95 -9.01
C ASN A 187 6.11 -13.34 -9.19
N GLN A 188 6.03 -14.21 -8.21
CA GLN A 188 6.75 -15.49 -8.21
C GLN A 188 6.13 -16.57 -9.12
N SER A 189 4.97 -16.34 -9.69
CA SER A 189 4.44 -17.26 -10.69
C SER A 189 3.98 -16.48 -11.92
N SER A 190 4.73 -16.64 -13.00
CA SER A 190 4.36 -16.19 -14.34
C SER A 190 3.03 -16.80 -14.84
N SER A 191 2.37 -17.62 -14.06
CA SER A 191 1.12 -18.30 -14.37
C SER A 191 -0.05 -17.95 -13.43
N SER A 192 0.15 -17.28 -12.29
CA SER A 192 -0.97 -16.86 -11.44
C SER A 192 -1.23 -15.36 -11.62
N THR A 193 -2.14 -15.06 -12.49
CA THR A 193 -2.68 -13.71 -12.75
C THR A 193 -3.83 -13.36 -11.81
N SER A 194 -3.97 -14.03 -10.67
CA SER A 194 -5.08 -13.81 -9.76
C SER A 194 -4.71 -12.93 -8.56
N TRP A 195 -5.44 -11.86 -8.39
CA TRP A 195 -5.43 -11.03 -7.18
C TRP A 195 -6.05 -11.81 -6.01
N GLN A 196 -5.37 -11.79 -4.88
CA GLN A 196 -5.82 -12.39 -3.62
C GLN A 196 -6.29 -11.35 -2.64
#